data_1b275c41fac96b0404db1c65be992b38
#
_entry.id   1b275c41fac96b0404db1c65be992b38
#
_cell.length_a   1.000
_cell.length_b   1.000
_cell.length_c   1.000
_cell.angle_alpha   90.00
_cell.angle_beta   90.00
_cell.angle_gamma   90.00
#
_symmetry.space_group_name_H-M   'P 1'
#
loop_
_entity.id
_entity.type
_entity.pdbx_description
1 polymer ?
#
loop_
_entity_poly.entity_id
_entity_poly.type
_entity_poly.pdbx_seq_one_letter_code
_entity_poly.pdbx_strand_id
1 'polypeptide(L)'
;PRLSSSGTVSCASCHNTMLGGEDNRAGSVGVEGQVGGRSAPTVWNAAFNKVQFWDGRAASLEEQAAGPVTNPIEMGMKSWDDVVVRLEAIEGYQKAFEKAFGKNAISKDTATKAIAAYERTLITPNSPFDKYVKGNKSAMTAQQIRGMNTAVKIGCTSCHSGPAFNGPGSFQKFPVTSNGYFEAQYSFKDDKGLAEVTGKKADEHMWKVPTLRNIALTAPYFHNGSVKSLDKAVKLMAKLQLNKDLSKEEIADIVSFLDALTGEFPKQEMPVLPVTSGSTFNK
;
A
#
# COMPACT_ATOMS: atom_id res chain seq x y z
N PRO A 1 18.66 -0.81 -3.19
CA PRO A 1 18.79 0.21 -4.26
C PRO A 1 19.21 -0.36 -5.63
N ARG A 2 19.62 -1.63 -5.72
CA ARG A 2 20.21 -2.24 -6.93
C ARG A 2 19.27 -2.35 -8.12
N LEU A 3 17.96 -2.23 -7.88
CA LEU A 3 16.93 -2.27 -8.91
C LEU A 3 16.54 -0.87 -9.42
N SER A 4 17.24 0.19 -9.03
CA SER A 4 17.01 1.54 -9.58
C SER A 4 18.16 1.99 -10.49
N SER A 5 17.85 2.85 -11.45
CA SER A 5 18.83 3.40 -12.40
C SER A 5 19.98 4.12 -11.70
N SER A 6 19.65 4.92 -10.69
CA SER A 6 20.61 5.69 -9.87
C SER A 6 21.37 4.85 -8.83
N GLY A 7 20.89 3.65 -8.50
CA GLY A 7 21.42 2.86 -7.37
C GLY A 7 21.16 3.45 -5.99
N THR A 8 20.30 4.46 -5.87
CA THR A 8 19.98 5.15 -4.60
C THR A 8 18.58 4.88 -4.09
N VAL A 9 17.63 4.60 -4.97
CA VAL A 9 16.23 4.30 -4.62
C VAL A 9 16.04 2.80 -4.45
N SER A 10 15.31 2.39 -3.43
CA SER A 10 14.91 1.00 -3.16
C SER A 10 13.42 0.91 -2.88
N CYS A 11 12.85 -0.29 -2.85
CA CYS A 11 11.46 -0.49 -2.42
C CYS A 11 11.19 0.13 -1.05
N ALA A 12 12.14 -0.03 -0.11
CA ALA A 12 12.06 0.54 1.23
C ALA A 12 12.14 2.08 1.27
N SER A 13 12.49 2.75 0.17
CA SER A 13 12.46 4.21 0.09
C SER A 13 11.01 4.75 0.11
N CYS A 14 10.08 3.99 -0.49
CA CYS A 14 8.66 4.31 -0.55
C CYS A 14 7.80 3.39 0.34
N HIS A 15 8.29 2.18 0.65
CA HIS A 15 7.60 1.16 1.44
C HIS A 15 8.42 0.75 2.65
N ASN A 16 8.64 1.71 3.58
CA ASN A 16 9.42 1.45 4.78
C ASN A 16 8.59 0.64 5.79
N THR A 17 8.97 -0.60 6.02
CA THR A 17 8.28 -1.50 6.97
C THR A 17 8.29 -0.98 8.41
N MET A 18 9.20 -0.07 8.76
CA MET A 18 9.26 0.56 10.08
C MET A 18 8.32 1.78 10.22
N LEU A 19 7.74 2.27 9.11
CA LEU A 19 6.87 3.44 9.06
C LEU A 19 5.44 3.08 8.60
N GLY A 20 4.96 1.89 8.91
CA GLY A 20 3.64 1.46 8.47
C GLY A 20 3.62 0.83 7.08
N GLY A 21 4.79 0.59 6.46
CA GLY A 21 4.93 -0.03 5.13
C GLY A 21 4.72 0.94 3.97
N GLU A 22 4.86 2.23 4.23
CA GLU A 22 4.83 3.34 3.29
C GLU A 22 5.83 4.43 3.73
N ASP A 23 5.89 5.61 3.12
CA ASP A 23 6.89 6.65 3.43
C ASP A 23 6.34 7.90 4.13
N ASN A 24 5.09 7.90 4.55
CA ASN A 24 4.37 9.02 5.19
C ASN A 24 4.35 10.30 4.33
N ARG A 25 4.30 10.16 3.01
CA ARG A 25 4.27 11.29 2.05
C ARG A 25 3.02 11.23 1.16
N ALA A 26 2.60 12.40 0.70
CA ALA A 26 1.53 12.50 -0.28
C ALA A 26 1.94 11.90 -1.64
N GLY A 27 3.21 12.05 -2.00
CA GLY A 27 3.83 11.41 -3.15
C GLY A 27 5.26 11.03 -2.82
N SER A 28 5.62 9.80 -3.13
CA SER A 28 6.98 9.27 -2.90
C SER A 28 7.99 9.88 -3.84
N VAL A 29 9.24 10.00 -3.37
CA VAL A 29 10.35 10.55 -4.15
C VAL A 29 11.15 9.41 -4.78
N GLY A 30 11.17 9.38 -6.09
CA GLY A 30 11.93 8.42 -6.88
C GLY A 30 13.28 8.96 -7.38
N VAL A 31 13.77 8.37 -8.46
CA VAL A 31 15.05 8.76 -9.09
C VAL A 31 15.02 10.23 -9.53
N GLU A 32 16.18 10.89 -9.45
CA GLU A 32 16.33 12.30 -9.82
C GLU A 32 15.42 13.28 -9.06
N GLY A 33 14.88 12.85 -7.91
CA GLY A 33 14.00 13.69 -7.11
C GLY A 33 12.59 13.82 -7.66
N GLN A 34 12.20 13.03 -8.64
CA GLN A 34 10.85 13.04 -9.19
C GLN A 34 9.83 12.56 -8.15
N VAL A 35 8.63 13.12 -8.16
CA VAL A 35 7.59 12.83 -7.17
C VAL A 35 6.41 12.12 -7.84
N GLY A 36 6.00 11.00 -7.29
CA GLY A 36 4.84 10.24 -7.74
C GLY A 36 3.53 10.98 -7.50
N GLY A 37 2.55 10.77 -8.37
CA GLY A 37 1.22 11.42 -8.28
C GLY A 37 0.28 10.82 -7.23
N ARG A 38 0.65 9.66 -6.66
CA ARG A 38 -0.17 8.95 -5.67
C ARG A 38 0.65 8.61 -4.43
N SER A 39 -0.01 8.60 -3.26
CA SER A 39 0.58 8.11 -2.03
C SER A 39 0.91 6.63 -2.13
N ALA A 40 2.07 6.20 -1.63
CA ALA A 40 2.46 4.80 -1.63
C ALA A 40 1.52 4.00 -0.71
N PRO A 41 0.85 2.95 -1.19
CA PRO A 41 0.04 2.11 -0.32
C PRO A 41 0.95 1.24 0.56
N THR A 42 0.45 0.90 1.75
CA THR A 42 1.18 -0.02 2.64
C THR A 42 1.44 -1.38 1.98
N VAL A 43 2.65 -1.92 2.18
CA VAL A 43 2.98 -3.31 1.82
C VAL A 43 2.56 -4.31 2.90
N TRP A 44 2.24 -3.84 4.12
CA TRP A 44 1.72 -4.70 5.16
C TRP A 44 0.36 -5.26 4.79
N ASN A 45 0.22 -6.57 4.89
CA ASN A 45 -0.99 -7.31 4.53
C ASN A 45 -1.37 -7.21 3.03
N ALA A 46 -0.48 -6.71 2.15
CA ALA A 46 -0.73 -6.61 0.71
C ALA A 46 -1.01 -7.98 0.06
N ALA A 47 -0.53 -9.06 0.66
CA ALA A 47 -0.82 -10.44 0.24
C ALA A 47 -2.32 -10.79 0.24
N PHE A 48 -3.15 -10.09 1.00
CA PHE A 48 -4.60 -10.30 1.05
C PHE A 48 -5.38 -9.47 0.02
N ASN A 49 -4.72 -8.64 -0.76
CA ASN A 49 -5.34 -7.91 -1.84
C ASN A 49 -5.50 -8.81 -3.08
N LYS A 50 -6.65 -8.78 -3.72
CA LYS A 50 -6.88 -9.50 -4.99
C LYS A 50 -6.22 -8.84 -6.18
N VAL A 51 -6.06 -7.52 -6.14
CA VAL A 51 -5.35 -6.71 -7.13
C VAL A 51 -4.50 -5.68 -6.40
N GLN A 52 -3.42 -5.21 -7.04
CA GLN A 52 -2.49 -4.27 -6.45
C GLN A 52 -2.59 -2.89 -7.09
N PHE A 53 -1.96 -1.88 -6.48
CA PHE A 53 -2.12 -0.45 -6.72
C PHE A 53 -3.50 0.09 -6.34
N TRP A 54 -3.65 1.43 -6.32
CA TRP A 54 -4.91 2.11 -6.04
C TRP A 54 -5.97 1.83 -7.12
N ASP A 55 -5.54 1.74 -8.37
CA ASP A 55 -6.37 1.52 -9.56
C ASP A 55 -6.51 0.04 -9.96
N GLY A 56 -5.88 -0.86 -9.21
CA GLY A 56 -5.98 -2.30 -9.45
C GLY A 56 -5.32 -2.81 -10.73
N ARG A 57 -4.40 -2.04 -11.33
CA ARG A 57 -3.77 -2.37 -12.62
C ARG A 57 -2.88 -3.61 -12.62
N ALA A 58 -2.48 -4.13 -11.44
CA ALA A 58 -1.72 -5.37 -11.34
C ALA A 58 -2.54 -6.46 -10.64
N ALA A 59 -2.59 -7.65 -11.25
CA ALA A 59 -3.39 -8.78 -10.77
C ALA A 59 -2.72 -9.58 -9.64
N SER A 60 -1.41 -9.38 -9.42
CA SER A 60 -0.63 -10.10 -8.41
C SER A 60 0.46 -9.23 -7.79
N LEU A 61 1.09 -9.71 -6.71
CA LEU A 61 2.28 -9.07 -6.13
C LEU A 61 3.45 -9.11 -7.11
N GLU A 62 3.60 -10.19 -7.86
CA GLU A 62 4.65 -10.35 -8.89
C GLU A 62 4.51 -9.30 -10.00
N GLU A 63 3.31 -9.10 -10.48
CA GLU A 63 3.03 -8.11 -11.51
C GLU A 63 3.23 -6.69 -10.96
N GLN A 64 2.79 -6.43 -9.73
CA GLN A 64 3.01 -5.16 -9.06
C GLN A 64 4.50 -4.84 -8.94
N ALA A 65 5.30 -5.78 -8.42
CA ALA A 65 6.74 -5.61 -8.21
C ALA A 65 7.51 -5.29 -9.50
N ALA A 66 6.98 -5.70 -10.65
CA ALA A 66 7.59 -5.42 -11.95
C ALA A 66 7.48 -3.96 -12.38
N GLY A 67 6.39 -3.27 -12.01
CA GLY A 67 6.07 -1.93 -12.50
C GLY A 67 7.05 -0.84 -12.05
N PRO A 68 7.25 -0.63 -10.75
CA PRO A 68 8.10 0.43 -10.20
C PRO A 68 9.53 0.43 -10.73
N VAL A 69 10.08 -0.74 -11.02
CA VAL A 69 11.47 -0.90 -11.46
C VAL A 69 11.74 -0.16 -12.78
N THR A 70 10.79 -0.21 -13.71
CA THR A 70 10.91 0.45 -15.02
C THR A 70 10.13 1.76 -15.11
N ASN A 71 9.44 2.16 -14.05
CA ASN A 71 8.76 3.44 -14.03
C ASN A 71 9.80 4.58 -13.94
N PRO A 72 9.82 5.51 -14.90
CA PRO A 72 10.82 6.58 -14.96
C PRO A 72 10.75 7.53 -13.76
N ILE A 73 9.58 7.67 -13.13
CA ILE A 73 9.40 8.52 -11.95
C ILE A 73 9.86 7.82 -10.66
N GLU A 74 9.77 6.48 -10.60
CA GLU A 74 10.05 5.71 -9.39
C GLU A 74 11.48 5.20 -9.35
N MET A 75 11.80 4.10 -10.04
CA MET A 75 13.13 3.47 -10.00
C MET A 75 13.94 3.64 -11.31
N GLY A 76 13.32 4.00 -12.41
CA GLY A 76 13.90 4.53 -13.64
C GLY A 76 14.81 3.59 -14.44
N MET A 77 14.74 2.26 -14.24
CA MET A 77 15.46 1.32 -15.12
C MET A 77 14.88 1.35 -16.51
N LYS A 78 15.73 1.28 -17.53
CA LYS A 78 15.30 1.29 -18.94
C LYS A 78 14.52 0.04 -19.31
N SER A 79 14.94 -1.11 -18.79
CA SER A 79 14.32 -2.41 -19.05
C SER A 79 14.60 -3.40 -17.92
N TRP A 80 13.84 -4.48 -17.88
CA TRP A 80 14.13 -5.61 -17.01
C TRP A 80 15.37 -6.40 -17.45
N ASP A 81 15.74 -6.35 -18.75
CA ASP A 81 16.96 -6.99 -19.22
C ASP A 81 18.20 -6.31 -18.62
N ASP A 82 18.19 -4.96 -18.49
CA ASP A 82 19.27 -4.24 -17.83
C ASP A 82 19.35 -4.59 -16.32
N VAL A 83 18.21 -4.86 -15.68
CA VAL A 83 18.17 -5.34 -14.29
C VAL A 83 18.80 -6.73 -14.18
N VAL A 84 18.44 -7.65 -15.10
CA VAL A 84 18.99 -9.01 -15.14
C VAL A 84 20.50 -8.96 -15.30
N VAL A 85 21.01 -8.25 -16.29
CA VAL A 85 22.47 -8.05 -16.50
C VAL A 85 23.16 -7.54 -15.24
N ARG A 86 22.57 -6.56 -14.56
CA ARG A 86 23.11 -6.01 -13.32
C ARG A 86 23.14 -7.05 -12.18
N LEU A 87 22.10 -7.85 -12.02
CA LEU A 87 22.04 -8.89 -10.98
C LEU A 87 23.01 -10.04 -11.30
N GLU A 88 23.13 -10.43 -12.56
CA GLU A 88 24.10 -11.45 -13.02
C GLU A 88 25.54 -11.03 -12.81
N ALA A 89 25.85 -9.74 -12.88
CA ALA A 89 27.18 -9.22 -12.59
C ALA A 89 27.58 -9.32 -11.09
N ILE A 90 26.66 -9.75 -10.21
CA ILE A 90 26.89 -9.86 -8.77
C ILE A 90 26.86 -11.34 -8.36
N GLU A 91 28.02 -11.96 -8.16
CA GLU A 91 28.20 -13.38 -7.84
C GLU A 91 27.28 -13.87 -6.71
N GLY A 92 27.12 -13.06 -5.67
CA GLY A 92 26.24 -13.42 -4.55
C GLY A 92 24.76 -13.54 -4.93
N TYR A 93 24.28 -12.78 -5.92
CA TYR A 93 22.93 -12.99 -6.47
C TYR A 93 22.86 -14.23 -7.36
N GLN A 94 23.87 -14.51 -8.17
CA GLN A 94 23.89 -15.75 -8.96
C GLN A 94 23.72 -16.96 -8.04
N LYS A 95 24.52 -17.05 -6.96
CA LYS A 95 24.44 -18.13 -5.96
C LYS A 95 23.09 -18.18 -5.24
N ALA A 96 22.53 -17.02 -4.87
CA ALA A 96 21.24 -16.95 -4.18
C ALA A 96 20.09 -17.41 -5.09
N PHE A 97 20.07 -16.95 -6.35
CA PHE A 97 19.06 -17.35 -7.31
C PHE A 97 19.20 -18.81 -7.73
N GLU A 98 20.43 -19.31 -7.92
CA GLU A 98 20.65 -20.74 -8.19
C GLU A 98 20.11 -21.62 -7.05
N LYS A 99 20.34 -21.22 -5.82
CA LYS A 99 19.83 -21.95 -4.64
C LYS A 99 18.30 -21.96 -4.58
N ALA A 100 17.66 -20.85 -4.95
CA ALA A 100 16.21 -20.67 -4.81
C ALA A 100 15.42 -21.19 -6.02
N PHE A 101 15.96 -21.06 -7.23
CA PHE A 101 15.23 -21.27 -8.49
C PHE A 101 15.94 -22.21 -9.48
N GLY A 102 17.17 -22.65 -9.18
CA GLY A 102 17.99 -23.49 -10.07
C GLY A 102 18.99 -22.68 -10.92
N LYS A 103 19.73 -23.38 -11.77
CA LYS A 103 20.80 -22.77 -12.57
C LYS A 103 20.27 -21.76 -13.58
N ASN A 104 21.04 -20.70 -13.81
CA ASN A 104 20.74 -19.63 -14.77
C ASN A 104 19.33 -19.00 -14.56
N ALA A 105 18.91 -18.88 -13.31
CA ALA A 105 17.54 -18.55 -12.98
C ALA A 105 17.28 -17.04 -12.79
N ILE A 106 18.28 -16.16 -12.98
CA ILE A 106 18.06 -14.73 -12.84
C ILE A 106 17.24 -14.24 -14.04
N SER A 107 16.05 -13.75 -13.77
CA SER A 107 15.11 -13.23 -14.76
C SER A 107 14.14 -12.25 -14.10
N LYS A 108 13.36 -11.51 -14.89
CA LYS A 108 12.25 -10.70 -14.38
C LYS A 108 11.30 -11.56 -13.54
N ASP A 109 10.91 -12.72 -14.04
CA ASP A 109 9.94 -13.61 -13.38
C ASP A 109 10.44 -14.08 -11.99
N THR A 110 11.67 -14.56 -11.91
CA THR A 110 12.22 -15.05 -10.62
C THR A 110 12.53 -13.90 -9.66
N ALA A 111 12.96 -12.74 -10.15
CA ALA A 111 13.18 -11.57 -9.33
C ALA A 111 11.86 -11.06 -8.70
N THR A 112 10.80 -10.95 -9.51
CA THR A 112 9.49 -10.53 -8.99
C THR A 112 8.86 -11.59 -8.06
N LYS A 113 9.05 -12.89 -8.33
CA LYS A 113 8.66 -13.97 -7.42
C LYS A 113 9.38 -13.89 -6.08
N ALA A 114 10.67 -13.58 -6.07
CA ALA A 114 11.43 -13.40 -4.82
C ALA A 114 10.90 -12.21 -4.00
N ILE A 115 10.61 -11.09 -4.65
CA ILE A 115 10.01 -9.91 -4.01
C ILE A 115 8.64 -10.26 -3.44
N ALA A 116 7.76 -10.84 -4.25
CA ALA A 116 6.42 -11.23 -3.84
C ALA A 116 6.41 -12.27 -2.71
N ALA A 117 7.37 -13.20 -2.71
CA ALA A 117 7.54 -14.16 -1.61
C ALA A 117 7.87 -13.45 -0.29
N TYR A 118 8.74 -12.45 -0.32
CA TYR A 118 9.02 -11.61 0.84
C TYR A 118 7.77 -10.82 1.28
N GLU A 119 7.08 -10.16 0.37
CA GLU A 119 5.86 -9.40 0.70
C GLU A 119 4.78 -10.26 1.35
N ARG A 120 4.67 -11.55 0.96
CA ARG A 120 3.76 -12.51 1.61
C ARG A 120 4.11 -12.81 3.07
N THR A 121 5.30 -12.50 3.52
CA THR A 121 5.69 -12.59 4.94
C THR A 121 5.32 -11.34 5.74
N LEU A 122 4.99 -10.25 5.07
CA LEU A 122 4.64 -8.97 5.68
C LEU A 122 3.19 -8.97 6.17
N ILE A 123 2.91 -9.74 7.20
CA ILE A 123 1.57 -9.92 7.77
C ILE A 123 1.59 -9.46 9.23
N THR A 124 0.57 -8.70 9.63
CA THR A 124 0.40 -8.17 11.00
C THR A 124 -0.84 -8.79 11.66
N PRO A 125 -0.71 -9.98 12.26
CA PRO A 125 -1.80 -10.66 12.96
C PRO A 125 -2.02 -10.08 14.36
N ASN A 126 -2.99 -10.66 15.09
CA ASN A 126 -3.18 -10.48 16.53
C ASN A 126 -3.44 -9.03 16.97
N SER A 127 -4.08 -8.23 16.13
CA SER A 127 -4.56 -6.91 16.57
C SER A 127 -5.50 -7.02 17.78
N PRO A 128 -5.71 -5.96 18.55
CA PRO A 128 -6.75 -5.96 19.60
C PRO A 128 -8.10 -6.44 19.09
N PHE A 129 -8.50 -6.03 17.88
CA PHE A 129 -9.70 -6.52 17.22
C PHE A 129 -9.67 -8.04 16.98
N ASP A 130 -8.56 -8.58 16.47
CA ASP A 130 -8.44 -10.04 16.22
C ASP A 130 -8.56 -10.84 17.51
N LYS A 131 -7.93 -10.38 18.58
CA LYS A 131 -8.02 -11.00 19.91
C LYS A 131 -9.46 -10.94 20.46
N TYR A 132 -10.14 -9.80 20.27
CA TYR A 132 -11.53 -9.61 20.68
C TYR A 132 -12.51 -10.55 19.98
N VAL A 133 -12.41 -10.68 18.66
CA VAL A 133 -13.29 -11.58 17.89
C VAL A 133 -13.00 -13.05 18.15
N LYS A 134 -11.76 -13.39 18.52
CA LYS A 134 -11.36 -14.74 18.98
C LYS A 134 -11.79 -15.06 20.42
N GLY A 135 -12.50 -14.16 21.08
CA GLY A 135 -13.10 -14.42 22.40
C GLY A 135 -12.48 -13.67 23.58
N ASN A 136 -11.32 -13.02 23.42
CA ASN A 136 -10.76 -12.17 24.48
C ASN A 136 -11.49 -10.82 24.55
N LYS A 137 -12.55 -10.76 25.32
CA LYS A 137 -13.42 -9.57 25.42
C LYS A 137 -12.73 -8.36 26.07
N SER A 138 -11.61 -8.55 26.77
CA SER A 138 -10.81 -7.46 27.35
C SER A 138 -9.77 -6.88 26.38
N ALA A 139 -9.60 -7.45 25.19
CA ALA A 139 -8.60 -6.99 24.22
C ALA A 139 -8.94 -5.63 23.58
N MET A 140 -10.19 -5.22 23.57
CA MET A 140 -10.63 -3.92 23.11
C MET A 140 -11.24 -3.10 24.25
N THR A 141 -10.98 -1.81 24.25
CA THR A 141 -11.60 -0.86 25.19
C THR A 141 -13.09 -0.65 24.87
N ALA A 142 -13.86 -0.14 25.83
CA ALA A 142 -15.25 0.22 25.59
C ALA A 142 -15.40 1.25 24.45
N GLN A 143 -14.48 2.19 24.31
CA GLN A 143 -14.47 3.17 23.23
C GLN A 143 -14.24 2.50 21.87
N GLN A 144 -13.28 1.59 21.77
CA GLN A 144 -13.02 0.83 20.54
C GLN A 144 -14.23 0.00 20.11
N ILE A 145 -14.94 -0.60 21.08
CA ILE A 145 -16.17 -1.36 20.80
C ILE A 145 -17.30 -0.43 20.33
N ARG A 146 -17.47 0.75 20.94
CA ARG A 146 -18.44 1.74 20.43
C ARG A 146 -18.10 2.17 19.02
N GLY A 147 -16.82 2.44 18.75
CA GLY A 147 -16.35 2.82 17.40
C GLY A 147 -16.60 1.73 16.35
N MET A 148 -16.35 0.46 16.69
CA MET A 148 -16.67 -0.69 15.85
C MET A 148 -18.16 -0.73 15.50
N ASN A 149 -19.02 -0.62 16.51
CA ASN A 149 -20.48 -0.64 16.32
C ASN A 149 -20.97 0.57 15.50
N THR A 150 -20.38 1.75 15.73
CA THR A 150 -20.68 2.95 14.97
C THR A 150 -20.26 2.79 13.50
N ALA A 151 -19.05 2.28 13.22
CA ALA A 151 -18.58 2.02 11.86
C ALA A 151 -19.50 1.05 11.09
N VAL A 152 -19.98 0.01 11.76
CA VAL A 152 -20.98 -0.93 11.20
C VAL A 152 -22.31 -0.20 10.93
N LYS A 153 -22.83 0.51 11.91
CA LYS A 153 -24.13 1.21 11.84
C LYS A 153 -24.19 2.26 10.72
N ILE A 154 -23.11 3.00 10.52
CA ILE A 154 -23.07 4.03 9.48
C ILE A 154 -22.77 3.49 8.09
N GLY A 155 -22.27 2.25 7.96
CA GLY A 155 -22.10 1.55 6.71
C GLY A 155 -20.65 1.42 6.20
N CYS A 156 -19.61 1.70 6.99
CA CYS A 156 -18.21 1.57 6.58
C CYS A 156 -17.90 0.14 6.12
N THR A 157 -18.42 -0.86 6.84
CA THR A 157 -18.17 -2.29 6.57
C THR A 157 -18.88 -2.81 5.32
N SER A 158 -19.77 -2.03 4.68
CA SER A 158 -20.35 -2.40 3.39
C SER A 158 -19.30 -2.46 2.29
N CYS A 159 -18.29 -1.58 2.35
CA CYS A 159 -17.16 -1.55 1.43
C CYS A 159 -15.92 -2.17 2.07
N HIS A 160 -15.56 -1.76 3.29
CA HIS A 160 -14.41 -2.28 4.02
C HIS A 160 -14.77 -3.59 4.74
N SER A 161 -15.09 -4.63 3.97
CA SER A 161 -15.47 -5.97 4.46
C SER A 161 -14.31 -6.95 4.46
N GLY A 162 -14.54 -8.13 5.02
CA GLY A 162 -13.57 -9.23 5.09
C GLY A 162 -12.50 -9.04 6.16
N PRO A 163 -11.65 -10.07 6.39
CA PRO A 163 -10.67 -10.08 7.49
C PRO A 163 -9.61 -8.98 7.40
N ALA A 164 -9.29 -8.53 6.20
CA ALA A 164 -8.34 -7.43 5.97
C ALA A 164 -9.02 -6.07 5.85
N PHE A 165 -10.35 -5.97 5.99
CA PHE A 165 -11.12 -4.73 5.79
C PHE A 165 -10.79 -4.03 4.47
N ASN A 166 -10.56 -4.82 3.41
CA ASN A 166 -10.17 -4.35 2.07
C ASN A 166 -11.23 -4.62 0.99
N GLY A 167 -12.45 -5.04 1.38
CA GLY A 167 -13.52 -5.35 0.44
C GLY A 167 -13.06 -6.26 -0.69
N PRO A 168 -12.77 -7.56 -0.46
CA PRO A 168 -11.94 -8.38 -1.31
C PRO A 168 -12.24 -8.24 -2.81
N GLY A 169 -11.36 -7.56 -3.55
CA GLY A 169 -11.47 -7.33 -5.00
C GLY A 169 -12.57 -6.37 -5.42
N SER A 170 -13.19 -5.63 -4.50
CA SER A 170 -14.19 -4.62 -4.86
C SER A 170 -13.55 -3.29 -5.24
N PHE A 171 -14.17 -2.62 -6.22
CA PHE A 171 -13.90 -1.24 -6.59
C PHE A 171 -15.07 -0.39 -6.18
N GLN A 172 -14.78 0.80 -5.67
CA GLN A 172 -15.81 1.76 -5.28
C GLN A 172 -15.47 3.12 -5.85
N LYS A 173 -16.50 3.83 -6.30
CA LYS A 173 -16.35 5.21 -6.73
C LYS A 173 -16.08 6.09 -5.51
N PHE A 174 -15.03 6.90 -5.58
CA PHE A 174 -14.71 7.90 -4.56
C PHE A 174 -14.13 9.17 -5.20
N PRO A 175 -14.62 10.35 -4.82
CA PRO A 175 -15.77 10.59 -3.96
C PRO A 175 -17.11 10.37 -4.70
N VAL A 176 -18.15 9.93 -3.98
CA VAL A 176 -19.53 9.81 -4.52
C VAL A 176 -20.21 11.16 -4.48
N THR A 177 -20.16 11.84 -3.31
CA THR A 177 -20.69 13.17 -3.12
C THR A 177 -19.53 14.15 -2.93
N SER A 178 -19.30 15.01 -3.90
CA SER A 178 -18.27 16.05 -3.80
C SER A 178 -18.77 17.33 -4.48
N ASN A 179 -18.31 18.45 -4.00
CA ASN A 179 -18.61 19.77 -4.56
C ASN A 179 -17.31 20.58 -4.72
N GLY A 180 -17.41 21.76 -5.33
CA GLY A 180 -16.26 22.60 -5.60
C GLY A 180 -15.41 22.95 -4.38
N TYR A 181 -16.00 23.03 -3.19
CA TYR A 181 -15.27 23.29 -1.96
C TYR A 181 -14.30 22.13 -1.61
N PHE A 182 -14.77 20.88 -1.66
CA PHE A 182 -13.93 19.73 -1.37
C PHE A 182 -12.88 19.50 -2.45
N GLU A 183 -13.23 19.68 -3.73
CA GLU A 183 -12.27 19.54 -4.82
C GLU A 183 -11.18 20.61 -4.75
N ALA A 184 -11.53 21.88 -4.49
CA ALA A 184 -10.54 22.95 -4.31
C ALA A 184 -9.57 22.69 -3.15
N GLN A 185 -10.01 21.94 -2.13
CA GLN A 185 -9.20 21.67 -0.95
C GLN A 185 -8.39 20.36 -1.05
N TYR A 186 -8.91 19.33 -1.72
CA TYR A 186 -8.35 17.98 -1.67
C TYR A 186 -8.02 17.37 -3.02
N SER A 187 -8.52 17.92 -4.13
CA SER A 187 -8.24 17.45 -5.49
C SER A 187 -8.49 15.95 -5.71
N PHE A 188 -9.55 15.40 -5.11
CA PHE A 188 -9.81 13.96 -5.19
C PHE A 188 -10.16 13.48 -6.60
N LYS A 189 -10.64 14.37 -7.47
CA LYS A 189 -11.06 14.05 -8.85
C LYS A 189 -10.02 14.39 -9.91
N ASP A 190 -8.87 14.91 -9.55
CA ASP A 190 -7.81 15.20 -10.53
C ASP A 190 -7.25 13.91 -11.13
N ASP A 191 -7.27 12.82 -10.37
CA ASP A 191 -6.89 11.47 -10.81
C ASP A 191 -8.14 10.65 -11.18
N LYS A 192 -8.13 10.03 -12.35
CA LYS A 192 -9.28 9.28 -12.89
C LYS A 192 -9.36 7.83 -12.37
N GLY A 193 -8.39 7.37 -11.58
CA GLY A 193 -8.38 6.04 -11.00
C GLY A 193 -8.38 4.92 -12.03
N LEU A 194 -9.29 3.96 -11.88
CA LEU A 194 -9.39 2.79 -12.77
C LEU A 194 -9.58 3.17 -14.25
N ALA A 195 -10.19 4.32 -14.54
CA ALA A 195 -10.37 4.77 -15.93
C ALA A 195 -9.04 5.04 -16.66
N GLU A 196 -7.95 5.35 -15.92
CA GLU A 196 -6.61 5.47 -16.54
C GLU A 196 -6.09 4.14 -17.06
N VAL A 197 -6.56 3.03 -16.50
CA VAL A 197 -6.20 1.67 -16.91
C VAL A 197 -7.12 1.15 -18.00
N THR A 198 -8.44 1.36 -17.84
CA THR A 198 -9.45 0.75 -18.71
C THR A 198 -9.84 1.61 -19.90
N GLY A 199 -9.58 2.92 -19.86
CA GLY A 199 -10.05 3.90 -20.83
C GLY A 199 -11.58 4.14 -20.80
N LYS A 200 -12.29 3.53 -19.86
CA LYS A 200 -13.76 3.60 -19.80
C LYS A 200 -14.23 4.74 -18.89
N LYS A 201 -15.09 5.62 -19.41
CA LYS A 201 -15.68 6.72 -18.62
C LYS A 201 -16.46 6.23 -17.41
N ALA A 202 -17.07 5.05 -17.48
CA ALA A 202 -17.80 4.45 -16.35
C ALA A 202 -16.89 4.13 -15.14
N ASP A 203 -15.61 3.94 -15.39
CA ASP A 203 -14.62 3.60 -14.36
C ASP A 203 -13.90 4.85 -13.79
N GLU A 204 -14.31 6.06 -14.18
CA GLU A 204 -13.75 7.30 -13.63
C GLU A 204 -13.97 7.36 -12.10
N HIS A 205 -12.84 7.60 -11.40
CA HIS A 205 -12.78 7.67 -9.92
C HIS A 205 -13.18 6.37 -9.21
N MET A 206 -13.10 5.24 -9.90
CA MET A 206 -13.21 3.92 -9.28
C MET A 206 -11.84 3.54 -8.68
N TRP A 207 -11.87 3.11 -7.43
CA TRP A 207 -10.68 2.75 -6.66
C TRP A 207 -10.85 1.38 -6.03
N LYS A 208 -9.78 0.60 -5.99
CA LYS A 208 -9.72 -0.60 -5.17
C LYS A 208 -9.94 -0.18 -3.70
N VAL A 209 -10.85 -0.85 -3.01
CA VAL A 209 -11.06 -0.60 -1.57
C VAL A 209 -9.78 -0.93 -0.81
N PRO A 210 -9.15 0.05 -0.14
CA PRO A 210 -7.91 -0.19 0.61
C PRO A 210 -8.19 -0.90 1.93
N THR A 211 -7.17 -1.58 2.45
CA THR A 211 -7.22 -2.16 3.80
C THR A 211 -7.36 -1.06 4.86
N LEU A 212 -8.09 -1.37 5.95
CA LEU A 212 -8.07 -0.55 7.16
C LEU A 212 -7.13 -1.11 8.24
N ARG A 213 -6.51 -2.26 8.02
CA ARG A 213 -5.50 -2.75 8.96
C ARG A 213 -4.29 -1.83 8.96
N ASN A 214 -3.81 -1.51 10.15
CA ASN A 214 -2.70 -0.59 10.39
C ASN A 214 -2.94 0.85 9.91
N ILE A 215 -4.18 1.22 9.56
CA ILE A 215 -4.50 2.53 8.97
C ILE A 215 -4.06 3.71 9.85
N ALA A 216 -4.01 3.52 11.16
CA ALA A 216 -3.53 4.54 12.10
C ALA A 216 -2.05 4.93 11.89
N LEU A 217 -1.27 4.10 11.20
CA LEU A 217 0.16 4.29 10.98
C LEU A 217 0.49 4.84 9.58
N THR A 218 -0.50 5.00 8.70
CA THR A 218 -0.30 5.25 7.27
C THR A 218 -0.83 6.62 6.82
N ALA A 219 -0.58 7.65 7.62
CA ALA A 219 -0.80 9.03 7.20
C ALA A 219 0.30 9.48 6.22
N PRO A 220 -0.05 10.29 5.19
CA PRO A 220 -1.33 10.91 4.90
C PRO A 220 -2.29 9.99 4.14
N TYR A 221 -3.59 10.30 4.18
CA TYR A 221 -4.69 9.45 3.72
C TYR A 221 -5.18 9.80 2.31
N PHE A 222 -5.92 8.84 1.73
CA PHE A 222 -6.42 8.79 0.36
C PHE A 222 -5.33 8.58 -0.70
N HIS A 223 -5.76 8.33 -1.95
CA HIS A 223 -4.86 8.00 -3.05
C HIS A 223 -3.83 9.10 -3.34
N ASN A 224 -4.17 10.36 -3.09
CA ASN A 224 -3.29 11.51 -3.31
C ASN A 224 -2.64 12.06 -2.04
N GLY A 225 -2.83 11.41 -0.88
CA GLY A 225 -2.23 11.82 0.39
C GLY A 225 -2.60 13.23 0.86
N SER A 226 -3.74 13.77 0.41
CA SER A 226 -4.12 15.15 0.71
C SER A 226 -4.61 15.38 2.14
N VAL A 227 -4.86 14.32 2.90
CA VAL A 227 -5.43 14.40 4.25
C VAL A 227 -4.46 13.86 5.29
N LYS A 228 -4.03 14.71 6.22
CA LYS A 228 -2.91 14.43 7.14
C LYS A 228 -3.31 13.71 8.43
N SER A 229 -4.59 13.69 8.81
CA SER A 229 -5.02 13.11 10.09
C SER A 229 -6.17 12.13 9.91
N LEU A 230 -6.19 11.07 10.73
CA LEU A 230 -7.16 9.98 10.62
C LEU A 230 -8.59 10.44 10.95
N ASP A 231 -8.75 11.30 11.96
CA ASP A 231 -10.04 11.89 12.30
C ASP A 231 -10.66 12.64 11.12
N LYS A 232 -9.84 13.42 10.40
CA LYS A 232 -10.25 14.13 9.20
C LYS A 232 -10.56 13.17 8.05
N ALA A 233 -9.79 12.10 7.89
CA ALA A 233 -10.05 11.08 6.89
C ALA A 233 -11.38 10.35 7.16
N VAL A 234 -11.67 9.99 8.41
CA VAL A 234 -12.95 9.40 8.82
C VAL A 234 -14.11 10.34 8.53
N LYS A 235 -13.99 11.60 8.93
CA LYS A 235 -15.00 12.63 8.66
C LYS A 235 -15.29 12.78 7.18
N LEU A 236 -14.24 12.89 6.36
CA LEU A 236 -14.37 13.06 4.90
C LEU A 236 -14.95 11.82 4.23
N MET A 237 -14.51 10.61 4.64
CA MET A 237 -15.06 9.37 4.12
C MET A 237 -16.56 9.24 4.42
N ALA A 238 -16.99 9.55 5.65
CA ALA A 238 -18.41 9.55 6.00
C ALA A 238 -19.20 10.56 5.17
N LYS A 239 -18.67 11.77 4.98
CA LYS A 239 -19.33 12.83 4.21
C LYS A 239 -19.37 12.52 2.71
N LEU A 240 -18.22 12.21 2.12
CA LEU A 240 -18.07 12.13 0.67
C LEU A 240 -18.52 10.78 0.09
N GLN A 241 -18.47 9.71 0.89
CA GLN A 241 -18.87 8.38 0.44
C GLN A 241 -20.29 8.01 0.85
N LEU A 242 -20.71 8.39 2.06
CA LEU A 242 -21.97 7.97 2.65
C LEU A 242 -22.97 9.13 2.82
N ASN A 243 -22.57 10.35 2.49
CA ASN A 243 -23.34 11.61 2.73
C ASN A 243 -23.83 11.74 4.18
N LYS A 244 -22.95 11.38 5.14
CA LYS A 244 -23.25 11.43 6.58
C LYS A 244 -22.36 12.45 7.28
N ASP A 245 -22.96 13.23 8.16
CA ASP A 245 -22.25 14.11 9.09
C ASP A 245 -22.12 13.40 10.45
N LEU A 246 -20.90 13.20 10.90
CA LEU A 246 -20.60 12.56 12.16
C LEU A 246 -20.34 13.61 13.26
N SER A 247 -20.75 13.31 14.49
CA SER A 247 -20.37 14.08 15.67
C SER A 247 -18.86 13.89 15.98
N LYS A 248 -18.32 14.79 16.76
CA LYS A 248 -16.92 14.66 17.23
C LYS A 248 -16.68 13.37 18.00
N GLU A 249 -17.66 12.94 18.77
CA GLU A 249 -17.60 11.71 19.58
C GLU A 249 -17.62 10.47 18.68
N GLU A 250 -18.52 10.41 17.68
CA GLU A 250 -18.54 9.30 16.72
C GLU A 250 -17.24 9.19 15.96
N ILE A 251 -16.63 10.31 15.54
CA ILE A 251 -15.32 10.31 14.87
C ILE A 251 -14.25 9.76 15.81
N ALA A 252 -14.19 10.24 17.06
CA ALA A 252 -13.20 9.79 18.04
C ALA A 252 -13.35 8.30 18.36
N ASP A 253 -14.58 7.79 18.48
CA ASP A 253 -14.85 6.38 18.71
C ASP A 253 -14.42 5.52 17.50
N ILE A 254 -14.73 5.95 16.25
CA ILE A 254 -14.31 5.25 15.05
C ILE A 254 -12.76 5.25 14.92
N VAL A 255 -12.10 6.38 15.17
CA VAL A 255 -10.62 6.44 15.16
C VAL A 255 -10.04 5.46 16.18
N SER A 256 -10.60 5.42 17.39
CA SER A 256 -10.18 4.45 18.42
C SER A 256 -10.38 3.00 17.97
N PHE A 257 -11.46 2.69 17.25
CA PHE A 257 -11.65 1.37 16.64
C PHE A 257 -10.59 1.09 15.55
N LEU A 258 -10.28 2.04 14.70
CA LEU A 258 -9.27 1.90 13.66
C LEU A 258 -7.87 1.65 14.24
N ASP A 259 -7.54 2.24 15.38
CA ASP A 259 -6.32 1.92 16.14
C ASP A 259 -6.29 0.44 16.57
N ALA A 260 -7.44 -0.12 16.97
CA ALA A 260 -7.54 -1.53 17.34
C ALA A 260 -7.33 -2.51 16.17
N LEU A 261 -7.26 -2.03 14.93
CA LEU A 261 -6.91 -2.82 13.74
C LEU A 261 -5.40 -2.91 13.48
N THR A 262 -4.57 -2.26 14.31
CA THR A 262 -3.12 -2.36 14.25
C THR A 262 -2.67 -3.70 14.83
N GLY A 263 -2.05 -4.52 14.00
CA GLY A 263 -1.59 -5.86 14.37
C GLY A 263 -0.18 -5.90 14.95
N GLU A 264 0.29 -7.09 15.28
CA GLU A 264 1.65 -7.33 15.74
C GLU A 264 2.59 -7.42 14.53
N PHE A 265 3.62 -6.57 14.52
CA PHE A 265 4.61 -6.56 13.44
C PHE A 265 5.64 -7.66 13.68
N PRO A 266 5.90 -8.55 12.69
CA PRO A 266 6.96 -9.53 12.79
C PRO A 266 8.32 -8.82 12.83
N LYS A 267 9.26 -9.39 13.60
CA LYS A 267 10.65 -8.91 13.62
C LYS A 267 11.21 -8.93 12.19
N GLN A 268 11.65 -7.78 11.71
CA GLN A 268 12.33 -7.68 10.42
C GLN A 268 13.84 -7.86 10.63
N GLU A 269 14.42 -8.79 9.91
CA GLU A 269 15.88 -8.96 9.86
C GLU A 269 16.39 -8.28 8.59
N MET A 270 17.28 -7.31 8.77
CA MET A 270 17.90 -6.63 7.63
C MET A 270 18.85 -7.59 6.93
N PRO A 271 18.68 -7.83 5.61
CA PRO A 271 19.55 -8.77 4.90
C PRO A 271 20.95 -8.19 4.72
N VAL A 272 21.94 -9.05 4.82
CA VAL A 272 23.30 -8.74 4.36
C VAL A 272 23.31 -8.88 2.83
N LEU A 273 23.40 -7.75 2.14
CA LEU A 273 23.40 -7.75 0.68
C LEU A 273 24.74 -8.28 0.14
N PRO A 274 24.73 -9.03 -0.99
CA PRO A 274 25.95 -9.47 -1.65
C PRO A 274 26.88 -8.29 -1.99
N VAL A 275 28.18 -8.50 -1.91
CA VAL A 275 29.18 -7.48 -2.26
C VAL A 275 29.07 -7.13 -3.76
N THR A 276 29.09 -5.86 -4.08
CA THR A 276 29.15 -5.37 -5.47
C THR A 276 30.58 -4.96 -5.80
N SER A 277 31.05 -5.25 -7.03
CA SER A 277 32.22 -4.57 -7.58
C SER A 277 31.85 -3.12 -7.84
N GLY A 278 32.78 -2.17 -7.63
CA GLY A 278 32.51 -0.73 -7.75
C GLY A 278 32.02 -0.24 -9.12
N SER A 279 32.05 -1.08 -10.15
CA SER A 279 31.57 -0.78 -11.52
C SER A 279 30.11 -1.18 -11.80
N THR A 280 29.41 -1.78 -10.82
CA THR A 280 28.07 -2.39 -11.05
C THR A 280 26.97 -1.34 -11.34
N PHE A 281 27.17 -0.07 -10.97
CA PHE A 281 26.21 1.01 -11.17
C PHE A 281 26.62 2.02 -12.25
N ASN A 282 27.82 1.92 -12.82
CA ASN A 282 28.40 2.92 -13.72
C ASN A 282 28.50 2.44 -15.18
N LYS A 283 27.62 1.53 -15.62
CA LYS A 283 27.59 1.10 -17.02
C LYS A 283 26.26 1.44 -17.68
#